data_0af8e68d2fce0fd6cdfc72d40046d117
#
_entry.id   0af8e68d2fce0fd6cdfc72d40046d117
#
_cell.length_a   1.000
_cell.length_b   1.000
_cell.length_c   1.000
_cell.angle_alpha   90.00
_cell.angle_beta   90.00
_cell.angle_gamma   90.00
#
_symmetry.space_group_name_H-M   'P 1'
#
loop_
_entity.id
_entity.type
_entity.pdbx_description
1 polymer ?
#
loop_
_entity_poly.entity_id
_entity_poly.type
_entity_poly.pdbx_seq_one_letter_code
_entity_poly.pdbx_strand_id
1 'polypeptide(L)'
;MKQPCKKVDLVLLPTASTFGSHNRWREIIKSKASLHGCFILRANRLGEYSDADVKWKFYGDTMLVNPEGEVEMMLEDKESMLIEVIDKAEVLGHRKAWGFEKELKIREDLL
;
A
#
# COMPACT_ATOMS: atom_id res chain seq x y z
N MET A 1 -21.43 -5.24 2.43
CA MET A 1 -20.76 -3.92 2.42
C MET A 1 -19.99 -3.76 1.11
N LYS A 2 -20.28 -2.71 0.38
CA LYS A 2 -19.56 -2.45 -0.88
C LYS A 2 -18.13 -1.99 -0.58
N GLN A 3 -17.18 -2.50 -1.34
CA GLN A 3 -15.78 -2.09 -1.22
C GLN A 3 -15.62 -0.64 -1.68
N PRO A 4 -15.21 0.28 -0.78
CA PRO A 4 -15.00 1.67 -1.17
C PRO A 4 -13.87 1.84 -2.19
N CYS A 5 -13.00 0.84 -2.33
CA CYS A 5 -11.84 0.86 -3.23
C CYS A 5 -12.19 1.07 -4.70
N LYS A 6 -13.43 0.78 -5.11
CA LYS A 6 -13.88 0.97 -6.50
C LYS A 6 -13.79 2.41 -6.96
N LYS A 7 -13.75 3.36 -6.03
CA LYS A 7 -13.70 4.79 -6.31
C LYS A 7 -12.40 5.44 -5.86
N VAL A 8 -11.46 4.65 -5.38
CA VAL A 8 -10.21 5.14 -4.81
C VAL A 8 -9.07 4.86 -5.79
N ASP A 9 -8.34 5.89 -6.14
CA ASP A 9 -7.18 5.80 -7.02
C ASP A 9 -5.87 5.75 -6.22
N LEU A 10 -5.87 6.34 -5.04
CA LEU A 10 -4.71 6.38 -4.14
C LEU A 10 -5.15 6.17 -2.70
N VAL A 11 -4.49 5.25 -2.02
CA VAL A 11 -4.67 5.03 -0.58
C VAL A 11 -3.45 5.58 0.15
N LEU A 12 -3.69 6.44 1.13
CA LEU A 12 -2.66 6.91 2.05
C LEU A 12 -2.72 6.09 3.32
N LEU A 13 -1.64 5.39 3.63
CA LEU A 13 -1.59 4.45 4.74
C LEU A 13 -0.48 4.82 5.73
N PRO A 14 -0.77 5.66 6.72
CA PRO A 14 0.19 5.94 7.79
C PRO A 14 0.24 4.78 8.77
N THR A 15 1.44 4.33 9.13
CA THR A 15 1.65 3.22 10.05
C THR A 15 2.80 3.49 11.02
N ALA A 16 2.82 2.73 12.11
CA ALA A 16 3.92 2.71 13.05
C ALA A 16 4.25 1.24 13.36
N SER A 17 4.81 0.56 12.37
CA SER A 17 5.07 -0.88 12.42
C SER A 17 6.50 -1.19 12.79
N THR A 18 6.68 -2.18 13.65
CA THR A 18 7.98 -2.65 14.12
C THR A 18 8.53 -3.77 13.24
N PHE A 19 9.82 -4.09 13.41
CA PHE A 19 10.51 -5.06 12.57
C PHE A 19 9.86 -6.45 12.49
N GLY A 20 9.14 -6.87 13.52
CA GLY A 20 8.49 -8.18 13.50
C GLY A 20 7.46 -8.38 12.38
N SER A 21 6.93 -7.29 11.81
CA SER A 21 5.93 -7.35 10.74
C SER A 21 6.43 -6.85 9.39
N HIS A 22 7.74 -6.63 9.27
CA HIS A 22 8.39 -5.97 8.12
C HIS A 22 8.03 -6.61 6.77
N ASN A 23 8.37 -7.88 6.58
CA ASN A 23 8.12 -8.55 5.30
C ASN A 23 6.63 -8.79 5.05
N ARG A 24 5.88 -9.07 6.08
CA ARG A 24 4.43 -9.29 5.97
C ARG A 24 3.72 -8.06 5.43
N TRP A 25 4.05 -6.88 5.93
CA TRP A 25 3.45 -5.63 5.46
C TRP A 25 3.80 -5.33 4.01
N ARG A 26 5.03 -5.61 3.59
CA ARG A 26 5.42 -5.45 2.18
C ARG A 26 4.52 -6.27 1.27
N GLU A 27 4.31 -7.54 1.58
CA GLU A 27 3.49 -8.42 0.77
C GLU A 27 2.01 -8.02 0.79
N ILE A 28 1.48 -7.64 1.94
CA ILE A 28 0.10 -7.19 2.07
C ILE A 28 -0.16 -5.96 1.20
N ILE A 29 0.70 -4.95 1.28
CA ILE A 29 0.52 -3.71 0.54
C ILE A 29 0.57 -3.94 -0.96
N LYS A 30 1.54 -4.72 -1.43
CA LYS A 30 1.67 -5.08 -2.84
C LYS A 30 0.43 -5.82 -3.35
N SER A 31 -0.02 -6.80 -2.59
CA SER A 31 -1.21 -7.59 -2.94
C SER A 31 -2.48 -6.74 -2.97
N LYS A 32 -2.65 -5.85 -2.01
CA LYS A 32 -3.82 -4.97 -1.95
C LYS A 32 -3.84 -3.97 -3.11
N ALA A 33 -2.69 -3.39 -3.45
CA ALA A 33 -2.60 -2.48 -4.59
C ALA A 33 -2.99 -3.17 -5.90
N SER A 34 -2.49 -4.37 -6.12
CA SER A 34 -2.81 -5.18 -7.29
C SER A 34 -4.29 -5.60 -7.30
N LEU A 35 -4.79 -6.06 -6.17
CA LEU A 35 -6.17 -6.54 -6.03
C LEU A 35 -7.19 -5.44 -6.33
N HIS A 36 -6.97 -4.24 -5.86
CA HIS A 36 -7.90 -3.13 -6.02
C HIS A 36 -7.54 -2.20 -7.18
N GLY A 37 -6.40 -2.41 -7.81
CA GLY A 37 -5.96 -1.60 -8.93
C GLY A 37 -5.78 -0.13 -8.58
N CYS A 38 -5.13 0.15 -7.45
CA CYS A 38 -4.88 1.51 -6.98
C CYS A 38 -3.44 1.68 -6.51
N PHE A 39 -3.00 2.93 -6.43
CA PHE A 39 -1.74 3.26 -5.77
C PHE A 39 -1.91 3.19 -4.26
N ILE A 40 -0.89 2.71 -3.57
CA ILE A 40 -0.83 2.77 -2.11
C ILE A 40 0.46 3.47 -1.73
N LEU A 41 0.34 4.57 -1.00
CA LEU A 41 1.46 5.28 -0.40
C LEU A 41 1.45 5.01 1.10
N ARG A 42 2.40 4.23 1.55
CA ARG A 42 2.58 3.94 2.96
C ARG A 42 3.64 4.85 3.54
N ALA A 43 3.30 5.52 4.63
CA ALA A 43 4.25 6.29 5.42
C ALA A 43 4.42 5.58 6.76
N ASN A 44 5.56 4.92 6.97
CA ASN A 44 5.84 4.20 8.20
C ASN A 44 6.85 4.95 9.06
N ARG A 45 6.68 4.85 10.36
CA ARG A 45 7.59 5.45 11.32
C ARG A 45 8.98 4.80 11.24
N LEU A 46 9.99 5.64 11.35
CA LEU A 46 11.39 5.23 11.43
C LEU A 46 11.91 5.59 12.83
N GLY A 47 12.91 4.85 13.30
CA GLY A 47 13.60 5.14 14.54
C GLY A 47 13.26 4.17 15.65
N GLU A 48 13.52 4.59 16.88
CA GLU A 48 13.35 3.76 18.06
C GLU A 48 12.53 4.48 19.12
N TYR A 49 11.76 3.71 19.85
CA TYR A 49 11.12 4.13 21.10
C TYR A 49 11.62 3.23 22.21
N SER A 50 12.15 3.80 23.27
CA SER A 50 12.54 3.05 24.45
C SER A 50 11.98 3.64 25.72
N ASP A 51 11.47 2.76 26.56
CA ASP A 51 10.99 3.03 27.89
C ASP A 51 11.71 2.05 28.82
N ALA A 52 11.55 2.19 30.14
CA ALA A 52 12.21 1.35 31.14
C ALA A 52 12.03 -0.15 30.87
N ASP A 53 10.85 -0.55 30.35
CA ASP A 53 10.49 -1.95 30.14
C ASP A 53 10.34 -2.34 28.69
N VAL A 54 10.36 -1.38 27.74
CA VAL A 54 10.04 -1.64 26.33
C VAL A 54 11.01 -0.91 25.41
N LYS A 55 11.50 -1.63 24.41
CA LYS A 55 12.31 -1.06 23.34
C LYS A 55 11.72 -1.48 22.01
N TRP A 56 11.19 -0.52 21.24
CA TRP A 56 10.63 -0.76 19.93
C TRP A 56 11.49 -0.12 18.86
N LYS A 57 11.77 -0.87 17.82
CA LYS A 57 12.46 -0.37 16.64
C LYS A 57 11.51 -0.41 15.46
N PHE A 58 11.31 0.76 14.83
CA PHE A 58 10.47 0.91 13.65
C PHE A 58 11.34 0.84 12.41
N TYR A 59 10.93 0.04 11.43
CA TYR A 59 11.77 -0.28 10.29
C TYR A 59 11.70 0.72 9.14
N GLY A 60 10.77 1.67 9.16
CA GLY A 60 10.58 2.57 8.04
C GLY A 60 9.82 1.89 6.90
N ASP A 61 10.44 1.76 5.73
CA ASP A 61 9.79 1.23 4.53
C ASP A 61 8.61 2.08 4.05
N THR A 62 8.76 3.40 4.13
CA THR A 62 7.86 4.29 3.42
C THR A 62 7.99 4.00 1.94
N MET A 63 6.88 3.69 1.27
CA MET A 63 6.91 3.21 -0.10
C MET A 63 5.68 3.63 -0.89
N LEU A 64 5.86 3.73 -2.20
CA LEU A 64 4.79 3.89 -3.17
C LEU A 64 4.68 2.61 -3.99
N VAL A 65 3.50 2.00 -3.98
CA VAL A 65 3.19 0.79 -4.75
C VAL A 65 2.16 1.15 -5.83
N ASN A 66 2.40 0.70 -7.04
CA ASN A 66 1.52 0.99 -8.17
C ASN A 66 0.36 -0.02 -8.27
N PRO A 67 -0.63 0.24 -9.17
CA PRO A 67 -1.78 -0.65 -9.31
C PRO A 67 -1.47 -2.07 -9.77
N GLU A 68 -0.27 -2.34 -10.27
CA GLU A 68 0.17 -3.69 -10.61
C GLU A 68 0.76 -4.44 -9.42
N GLY A 69 0.91 -3.76 -8.28
CA GLY A 69 1.52 -4.36 -7.10
C GLY A 69 3.04 -4.28 -7.08
N GLU A 70 3.61 -3.41 -7.89
CA GLU A 70 5.05 -3.18 -7.94
C GLU A 70 5.45 -1.98 -7.11
N VAL A 71 6.56 -2.10 -6.40
CA VAL A 71 7.11 -0.99 -5.61
C VAL A 71 7.85 -0.06 -6.54
N GLU A 72 7.36 1.18 -6.68
CA GLU A 72 8.01 2.19 -7.51
C GLU A 72 9.12 2.91 -6.75
N MET A 73 8.89 3.23 -5.49
CA MET A 73 9.88 3.88 -4.63
C MET A 73 9.77 3.36 -3.21
N MET A 74 10.90 3.23 -2.54
CA MET A 74 10.99 2.80 -1.16
C MET A 74 12.14 3.51 -0.46
N LEU A 75 11.87 4.06 0.70
CA LEU A 75 12.91 4.76 1.48
C LEU A 75 13.71 3.83 2.38
N GLU A 76 13.23 2.61 2.61
CA GLU A 76 13.85 1.65 3.51
C GLU A 76 14.03 2.23 4.92
N ASP A 77 15.22 2.13 5.48
CA ASP A 77 15.54 2.62 6.82
C ASP A 77 16.13 4.04 6.83
N LYS A 78 16.05 4.74 5.72
CA LYS A 78 16.63 6.07 5.58
C LYS A 78 15.63 7.16 5.93
N GLU A 79 16.07 8.14 6.69
CA GLU A 79 15.33 9.35 6.93
C GLU A 79 15.43 10.24 5.69
N SER A 80 14.40 10.22 4.87
CA SER A 80 14.38 10.90 3.58
C SER A 80 12.95 11.27 3.19
N MET A 81 12.81 11.93 2.04
CA MET A 81 11.53 12.34 1.50
C MET A 81 11.27 11.60 0.19
N LEU A 82 10.06 11.08 0.05
CA LEU A 82 9.61 10.45 -1.19
C LEU A 82 8.70 11.45 -1.92
N ILE A 83 9.07 11.76 -3.16
CA ILE A 83 8.28 12.63 -4.04
C ILE A 83 8.08 11.88 -5.35
N GLU A 84 6.83 11.74 -5.77
CA GLU A 84 6.50 11.03 -6.99
C GLU A 84 5.27 11.64 -7.63
N VAL A 85 5.19 11.56 -8.94
CA VAL A 85 4.02 11.98 -9.71
C VAL A 85 3.25 10.74 -10.11
N ILE A 86 1.96 10.71 -9.78
CA ILE A 86 1.06 9.62 -10.16
C ILE A 86 -0.03 10.17 -11.08
N ASP A 87 -0.47 9.33 -12.01
CA ASP A 87 -1.48 9.72 -13.01
C ASP A 87 -2.72 8.84 -12.87
N LYS A 88 -3.88 9.47 -12.78
CA LYS A 88 -5.16 8.76 -12.73
C LYS A 88 -5.39 7.90 -13.96
N ALA A 89 -4.91 8.31 -15.11
CA ALA A 89 -5.02 7.54 -16.35
C ALA A 89 -4.35 6.17 -16.23
N GLU A 90 -3.24 6.09 -15.51
CA GLU A 90 -2.55 4.84 -15.24
C GLU A 90 -3.41 3.89 -14.42
N VAL A 91 -4.06 4.39 -13.39
CA VAL A 91 -4.99 3.61 -12.55
C VAL A 91 -6.13 3.04 -13.39
N LEU A 92 -6.75 3.89 -14.20
CA LEU A 92 -7.87 3.48 -15.05
C LEU A 92 -7.43 2.44 -16.10
N GLY A 93 -6.24 2.61 -16.67
CA GLY A 93 -5.67 1.67 -17.62
C GLY A 93 -5.44 0.30 -17.01
N HIS A 94 -4.89 0.24 -15.81
CA HIS A 94 -4.66 -1.02 -15.10
C HIS A 94 -5.96 -1.73 -14.74
N ARG A 95 -6.96 -1.00 -14.26
CA ARG A 95 -8.26 -1.58 -13.94
C ARG A 95 -8.93 -2.17 -15.15
N LYS A 96 -8.87 -1.46 -16.28
CA LYS A 96 -9.46 -1.93 -17.53
C LYS A 96 -8.76 -3.18 -18.06
N ALA A 97 -7.42 -3.19 -18.02
CA ALA A 97 -6.62 -4.32 -18.50
C ALA A 97 -6.80 -5.56 -17.62
N TRP A 98 -6.84 -5.38 -16.31
CA TRP A 98 -6.95 -6.48 -15.35
C TRP A 98 -8.36 -7.06 -15.26
N GLY A 99 -9.39 -6.20 -15.33
CA GLY A 99 -10.78 -6.63 -15.27
C GLY A 99 -11.23 -7.24 -13.95
N PHE A 100 -10.39 -7.18 -12.92
CA PHE A 100 -10.63 -7.83 -11.63
C PHE A 100 -11.82 -7.21 -10.88
N GLU A 101 -11.95 -5.91 -10.94
CA GLU A 101 -13.06 -5.20 -10.32
C GLU A 101 -14.40 -5.66 -10.84
N LYS A 102 -14.48 -5.86 -12.15
CA LYS A 102 -15.69 -6.36 -12.83
C LYS A 102 -16.01 -7.78 -12.36
N GLU A 103 -15.01 -8.61 -12.24
CA GLU A 103 -15.15 -9.99 -11.76
C GLU A 103 -15.63 -10.05 -10.31
N LEU A 104 -15.07 -9.20 -9.43
CA LEU A 104 -15.50 -9.08 -8.05
C LEU A 104 -16.97 -8.70 -7.95
N LYS A 105 -17.41 -7.76 -8.78
CA LYS A 105 -18.79 -7.31 -8.80
C LYS A 105 -19.73 -8.45 -9.18
N ILE A 106 -19.37 -9.25 -10.15
CA ILE A 106 -20.14 -10.42 -10.57
C ILE A 106 -20.26 -11.41 -9.42
N ARG A 107 -19.18 -11.66 -8.68
CA ARG A 107 -19.17 -12.57 -7.54
C ARG A 107 -20.04 -12.06 -6.38
N GLU A 108 -20.02 -10.76 -6.12
CA GLU A 108 -20.89 -10.15 -5.12
C GLU A 108 -22.37 -10.34 -5.48
N ASP A 109 -22.71 -10.19 -6.74
CA ASP A 109 -24.08 -10.37 -7.21
C ASP A 109 -24.56 -11.83 -7.11
N LEU A 110 -23.65 -12.79 -7.12
CA LEU A 110 -23.94 -14.21 -7.00
C LEU A 110 -24.08 -14.69 -5.55
N LEU A 111 -23.59 -13.93 -4.62
CA LEU A 111 -23.65 -14.26 -3.20
C LEU A 111 -24.86 -13.59 -2.53
#